data_e1071349b9f1a1b53976ae232b173b14
#
_entry.id   e1071349b9f1a1b53976ae232b173b14
#
_cell.length_a   1.000
_cell.length_b   1.000
_cell.length_c   1.000
_cell.angle_alpha   90.00
_cell.angle_beta   90.00
_cell.angle_gamma   90.00
#
_symmetry.space_group_name_H-M   'P 1'
#
loop_
_entity.id
_entity.type
_entity.pdbx_description
1 polymer ?
#
loop_
_entity_poly.entity_id
_entity_poly.type
_entity_poly.pdbx_seq_one_letter_code
_entity_poly.pdbx_strand_id
1 'polypeptide(L)'
;MGRFVRGDVVVVPFPISDLTQVKRRPALVLAELPGTDVILCPLTTQGAGDPFAIGVDDNDFGRGGLRRPSNIRPSRLFTADSSIILYQAGRLRRQVVQQAIDRAVAVLTRNPDA
;
A
#
# COMPACT_ATOMS: atom_id res chain seq x y z
N MET A 1 14.75 11.52 13.03
CA MET A 1 13.71 11.75 12.13
C MET A 1 13.49 10.58 11.19
N GLY A 2 12.39 9.91 11.33
CA GLY A 2 12.13 8.73 10.53
C GLY A 2 11.75 9.07 9.10
N ARG A 3 12.38 8.45 8.14
CA ARG A 3 11.89 8.42 6.76
C ARG A 3 11.21 7.10 6.53
N PHE A 4 10.13 7.17 5.76
CA PHE A 4 9.45 5.95 5.34
C PHE A 4 10.04 5.52 4.01
N VAL A 5 10.36 4.25 3.90
CA VAL A 5 11.06 3.71 2.74
C VAL A 5 10.24 2.58 2.13
N ARG A 6 10.58 2.24 0.89
CA ARG A 6 9.94 1.12 0.19
C ARG A 6 9.88 -0.12 1.10
N GLY A 7 8.70 -0.70 1.17
CA GLY A 7 8.47 -1.89 1.98
C GLY A 7 7.81 -1.61 3.31
N ASP A 8 7.83 -0.37 3.78
CA ASP A 8 7.11 0.00 4.99
C ASP A 8 5.61 -0.05 4.74
N VAL A 9 4.88 -0.62 5.68
CA VAL A 9 3.42 -0.51 5.72
C VAL A 9 3.09 0.55 6.74
N VAL A 10 2.45 1.62 6.28
CA VAL A 10 2.16 2.79 7.09
C VAL A 10 0.65 2.98 7.19
N VAL A 11 0.22 3.73 8.18
CA VAL A 11 -1.21 4.04 8.35
C VAL A 11 -1.42 5.51 8.03
N VAL A 12 -2.38 5.77 7.16
CA VAL A 12 -2.69 7.11 6.69
C VAL A 12 -4.19 7.38 6.86
N PRO A 13 -4.57 8.66 7.04
CA PRO A 13 -5.98 9.01 6.98
C PRO A 13 -6.46 8.91 5.54
N PHE A 14 -7.59 8.26 5.34
CA PHE A 14 -8.12 8.02 4.01
C PHE A 14 -9.57 8.49 3.98
N PRO A 15 -9.94 9.43 3.12
CA PRO A 15 -11.32 9.87 3.03
C PRO A 15 -12.19 8.75 2.46
N ILE A 16 -13.38 8.60 3.01
CA ILE A 16 -14.36 7.70 2.46
C ILE A 16 -15.41 8.50 1.70
N SER A 17 -16.32 7.81 1.02
CA SER A 17 -17.10 8.34 -0.08
C SER A 17 -17.82 9.67 0.19
N ASP A 18 -18.20 9.95 1.43
CA ASP A 18 -18.95 11.18 1.73
C ASP A 18 -18.04 12.34 2.16
N LEU A 19 -16.73 12.14 2.23
CA LEU A 19 -15.73 13.13 2.59
C LEU A 19 -15.91 13.76 3.97
N THR A 20 -16.98 13.45 4.67
CA THR A 20 -17.19 13.93 6.04
C THR A 20 -16.56 13.02 7.07
N GLN A 21 -16.11 11.84 6.64
CA GLN A 21 -15.48 10.85 7.50
C GLN A 21 -14.13 10.47 6.92
N VAL A 22 -13.21 10.20 7.84
CA VAL A 22 -11.87 9.76 7.49
C VAL A 22 -11.61 8.48 8.26
N LYS A 23 -11.19 7.45 7.55
CA LYS A 23 -10.73 6.21 8.16
C LYS A 23 -9.22 6.11 8.08
N ARG A 24 -8.64 5.50 9.10
CA ARG A 24 -7.23 5.14 9.05
C ARG A 24 -7.10 3.85 8.28
N ARG A 25 -6.24 3.86 7.26
CA ARG A 25 -6.03 2.68 6.42
C ARG A 25 -4.56 2.42 6.22
N PRO A 26 -4.16 1.15 6.15
CA PRO A 26 -2.77 0.83 5.85
C PRO A 26 -2.47 1.01 4.37
N ALA A 27 -1.22 1.34 4.09
CA ALA A 27 -0.72 1.45 2.73
C ALA A 27 0.75 1.05 2.69
N LEU A 28 1.14 0.40 1.62
CA LEU A 28 2.53 -0.01 1.38
C LEU A 28 3.26 1.10 0.66
N VAL A 29 4.41 1.50 1.18
CA VAL A 29 5.29 2.45 0.49
C VAL A 29 5.99 1.72 -0.65
N LEU A 30 5.70 2.13 -1.88
CA LEU A 30 6.34 1.55 -3.07
C LEU A 30 7.54 2.35 -3.53
N ALA A 31 7.51 3.66 -3.38
CA ALA A 31 8.61 4.49 -3.85
C ALA A 31 8.71 5.76 -3.01
N GLU A 32 9.95 6.19 -2.80
CA GLU A 32 10.26 7.51 -2.27
C GLU A 32 10.50 8.42 -3.46
N LEU A 33 9.93 9.61 -3.42
CA LEU A 33 10.12 10.60 -4.45
C LEU A 33 11.02 11.72 -3.93
N PRO A 34 11.61 12.53 -4.81
CA PRO A 34 12.35 13.69 -4.34
C PRO A 34 11.47 14.56 -3.45
N GLY A 35 12.07 15.12 -2.39
CA GLY A 35 11.30 15.87 -1.40
C GLY A 35 10.66 14.94 -0.39
N THR A 36 9.40 15.17 -0.07
CA THR A 36 8.70 14.45 0.99
C THR A 36 7.59 13.55 0.48
N ASP A 37 7.37 13.46 -0.83
CA ASP A 37 6.31 12.65 -1.39
C ASP A 37 6.70 11.18 -1.47
N VAL A 38 5.70 10.32 -1.31
CA VAL A 38 5.84 8.87 -1.46
C VAL A 38 4.71 8.35 -2.33
N ILE A 39 4.98 7.27 -3.06
CA ILE A 39 3.94 6.53 -3.77
C ILE A 39 3.48 5.40 -2.87
N LEU A 40 2.19 5.35 -2.63
CA LEU A 40 1.56 4.41 -1.72
C LEU A 40 0.62 3.48 -2.47
N CYS A 41 0.53 2.26 -1.96
CA CYS A 41 -0.35 1.23 -2.48
C CYS A 41 -1.25 0.78 -1.33
N PRO A 42 -2.57 1.05 -1.40
CA PRO A 42 -3.43 0.77 -0.25
C PRO A 42 -3.60 -0.73 -0.01
N LEU A 43 -3.82 -1.07 1.26
CA LEU A 43 -4.23 -2.39 1.68
C LEU A 43 -5.64 -2.32 2.25
N THR A 44 -6.43 -3.36 2.01
CA THR A 44 -7.80 -3.45 2.52
C THR A 44 -8.08 -4.87 2.96
N THR A 45 -8.95 -5.03 3.96
CA THR A 45 -9.44 -6.35 4.34
C THR A 45 -10.47 -6.89 3.35
N GLN A 46 -10.95 -6.05 2.45
CA GLN A 46 -11.86 -6.42 1.38
C GLN A 46 -11.08 -6.53 0.07
N GLY A 47 -11.77 -6.61 -1.05
CA GLY A 47 -11.10 -6.63 -2.34
C GLY A 47 -11.13 -7.99 -3.03
N ALA A 48 -12.01 -8.89 -2.61
CA ALA A 48 -12.11 -10.23 -3.19
C ALA A 48 -12.39 -10.20 -4.68
N GLY A 49 -13.01 -9.13 -5.20
CA GLY A 49 -13.29 -8.99 -6.63
C GLY A 49 -12.21 -8.28 -7.42
N ASP A 50 -11.12 -7.87 -6.79
CA ASP A 50 -10.05 -7.16 -7.47
C ASP A 50 -9.07 -8.16 -8.08
N PRO A 51 -9.00 -8.26 -9.43
CA PRO A 51 -8.12 -9.25 -10.06
C PRO A 51 -6.64 -8.96 -9.88
N PHE A 52 -6.28 -7.75 -9.45
CA PHE A 52 -4.89 -7.37 -9.26
C PHE A 52 -4.45 -7.43 -7.80
N ALA A 53 -5.37 -7.73 -6.88
CA ALA A 53 -5.05 -7.74 -5.46
C ALA A 53 -4.08 -8.86 -5.10
N ILE A 54 -3.25 -8.58 -4.11
CA ILE A 54 -2.28 -9.55 -3.59
C ILE A 54 -2.61 -9.74 -2.11
N GLY A 55 -2.97 -10.98 -1.74
CA GLY A 55 -3.26 -11.31 -0.35
C GLY A 55 -1.99 -11.37 0.48
N VAL A 56 -2.04 -10.80 1.67
CA VAL A 56 -0.94 -10.84 2.63
C VAL A 56 -1.48 -11.14 4.02
N ASP A 57 -0.68 -11.83 4.82
CA ASP A 57 -0.96 -12.11 6.23
C ASP A 57 0.30 -11.87 7.05
N ASP A 58 0.27 -12.27 8.32
CA ASP A 58 1.41 -12.03 9.22
C ASP A 58 2.72 -12.66 8.74
N ASN A 59 2.63 -13.76 7.99
CA ASN A 59 3.83 -14.43 7.49
C ASN A 59 4.56 -13.61 6.43
N ASP A 60 3.89 -12.65 5.84
CA ASP A 60 4.47 -11.78 4.80
C ASP A 60 5.20 -10.58 5.38
N PHE A 61 5.12 -10.40 6.68
CA PHE A 61 5.80 -9.29 7.34
C PHE A 61 7.13 -9.75 7.91
N GLY A 62 8.16 -8.96 7.67
CA GLY A 62 9.44 -9.14 8.31
C GLY A 62 9.47 -8.53 9.71
N ARG A 63 8.62 -7.53 9.94
CA ARG A 63 8.50 -6.83 11.21
C ARG A 63 7.11 -6.24 11.30
N GLY A 64 6.53 -6.21 12.52
CA GLY A 64 5.19 -5.69 12.72
C GLY A 64 4.15 -6.54 12.02
N GLY A 65 3.03 -5.94 11.70
CA GLY A 65 1.95 -6.63 11.01
C GLY A 65 0.65 -5.86 11.07
N LEU A 66 -0.40 -6.50 10.58
CA LEU A 66 -1.76 -5.99 10.61
C LEU A 66 -2.63 -6.98 11.39
N ARG A 67 -3.75 -6.49 11.92
CA ARG A 67 -4.63 -7.32 12.73
C ARG A 67 -5.27 -8.46 11.94
N ARG A 68 -5.49 -8.24 10.64
CA ARG A 68 -6.21 -9.17 9.78
C ARG A 68 -5.46 -9.37 8.49
N PRO A 69 -5.62 -10.53 7.87
CA PRO A 69 -5.18 -10.69 6.50
C PRO A 69 -5.77 -9.59 5.63
N SER A 70 -4.98 -9.08 4.72
CA SER A 70 -5.35 -7.92 3.91
C SER A 70 -4.95 -8.15 2.47
N ASN A 71 -5.43 -7.29 1.59
CA ASN A 71 -5.11 -7.33 0.17
C ASN A 71 -4.41 -6.04 -0.22
N ILE A 72 -3.22 -6.18 -0.79
CA ILE A 72 -2.54 -5.06 -1.44
C ILE A 72 -3.28 -4.80 -2.75
N ARG A 73 -3.52 -3.53 -3.07
CA ARG A 73 -4.26 -3.17 -4.28
C ARG A 73 -3.40 -2.34 -5.24
N PRO A 74 -2.59 -3.00 -6.07
CA PRO A 74 -1.65 -2.29 -6.95
C PRO A 74 -2.31 -1.43 -8.01
N SER A 75 -3.60 -1.62 -8.28
CA SER A 75 -4.34 -0.79 -9.23
C SER A 75 -4.78 0.54 -8.64
N ARG A 76 -4.54 0.79 -7.34
CA ARG A 76 -5.01 1.99 -6.66
C ARG A 76 -3.88 2.82 -6.08
N LEU A 77 -2.80 2.94 -6.83
CA LEU A 77 -1.66 3.74 -6.41
C LEU A 77 -2.05 5.20 -6.22
N PHE A 78 -1.44 5.84 -5.23
CA PHE A 78 -1.60 7.26 -5.05
C PHE A 78 -0.33 7.87 -4.46
N THR A 79 -0.14 9.14 -4.68
CA THR A 79 0.99 9.90 -4.14
C THR A 79 0.52 10.75 -2.98
N ALA A 80 1.29 10.78 -1.92
CA ALA A 80 0.97 11.58 -0.75
C ALA A 80 2.24 12.16 -0.16
N ASP A 81 2.10 13.31 0.49
CA ASP A 81 3.19 13.85 1.30
C ASP A 81 3.34 12.96 2.54
N SER A 82 4.58 12.59 2.84
CA SER A 82 4.83 11.70 3.99
C SER A 82 4.40 12.30 5.32
N SER A 83 4.16 13.61 5.39
CA SER A 83 3.67 14.24 6.61
C SER A 83 2.27 13.78 7.03
N ILE A 84 1.49 13.20 6.12
CA ILE A 84 0.18 12.67 6.48
C ILE A 84 0.24 11.30 7.13
N ILE A 85 1.39 10.64 7.08
CA ILE A 85 1.54 9.31 7.65
C ILE A 85 1.48 9.39 9.17
N LEU A 86 0.58 8.60 9.75
CA LEU A 86 0.34 8.63 11.19
C LEU A 86 1.37 7.78 11.94
N TYR A 87 1.65 6.58 11.44
CA TYR A 87 2.66 5.70 12.02
C TYR A 87 2.97 4.55 11.07
N GLN A 88 4.04 3.83 11.38
CA GLN A 88 4.42 2.62 10.67
C GLN A 88 3.82 1.41 11.39
N ALA A 89 3.07 0.58 10.66
CA ALA A 89 2.48 -0.63 11.21
C ALA A 89 3.44 -1.82 11.12
N GLY A 90 4.29 -1.84 10.11
CA GLY A 90 5.21 -2.94 9.93
C GLY A 90 6.02 -2.77 8.66
N ARG A 91 6.67 -3.88 8.27
CA ARG A 91 7.49 -3.92 7.08
C ARG A 91 7.30 -5.26 6.41
N LEU A 92 6.89 -5.24 5.15
CA LEU A 92 6.73 -6.46 4.37
C LEU A 92 8.08 -7.03 3.96
N ARG A 93 8.11 -8.34 3.77
CA ARG A 93 9.30 -9.01 3.26
C ARG A 93 9.60 -8.58 1.85
N ARG A 94 10.87 -8.59 1.48
CA ARG A 94 11.33 -8.10 0.18
C ARG A 94 10.59 -8.75 -0.99
N GLN A 95 10.39 -10.05 -0.95
CA GLN A 95 9.73 -10.75 -2.05
C GLN A 95 8.27 -10.34 -2.23
N VAL A 96 7.59 -9.99 -1.14
CA VAL A 96 6.21 -9.51 -1.21
C VAL A 96 6.17 -8.10 -1.82
N VAL A 97 7.09 -7.26 -1.40
CA VAL A 97 7.22 -5.90 -1.96
C VAL A 97 7.50 -5.97 -3.46
N GLN A 98 8.41 -6.86 -3.87
CA GLN A 98 8.73 -7.04 -5.28
C GLN A 98 7.52 -7.53 -6.07
N GLN A 99 6.73 -8.42 -5.49
CA GLN A 99 5.51 -8.90 -6.11
C GLN A 99 4.52 -7.74 -6.33
N ALA A 100 4.41 -6.84 -5.36
CA ALA A 100 3.54 -5.68 -5.50
C ALA A 100 4.01 -4.73 -6.59
N ILE A 101 5.33 -4.49 -6.67
CA ILE A 101 5.91 -3.66 -7.72
C ILE A 101 5.65 -4.27 -9.09
N ASP A 102 5.91 -5.56 -9.24
CA ASP A 102 5.73 -6.25 -10.51
C ASP A 102 4.26 -6.20 -10.94
N ARG A 103 3.34 -6.35 -10.00
CA ARG A 103 1.92 -6.27 -10.29
C ARG A 103 1.51 -4.86 -10.70
N ALA A 104 2.05 -3.83 -10.04
CA ALA A 104 1.78 -2.45 -10.39
C ALA A 104 2.28 -2.14 -11.82
N VAL A 105 3.48 -2.60 -12.15
CA VAL A 105 4.02 -2.44 -13.51
C VAL A 105 3.11 -3.14 -14.52
N ALA A 106 2.67 -4.36 -14.21
CA ALA A 106 1.79 -5.11 -15.10
C ALA A 106 0.46 -4.38 -15.32
N VAL A 107 -0.10 -3.79 -14.27
CA VAL A 107 -1.33 -3.01 -14.38
C VAL A 107 -1.13 -1.79 -15.28
N LEU A 108 -0.02 -1.08 -15.09
CA LEU A 108 0.26 0.14 -15.83
C LEU A 108 0.58 -0.12 -17.31
N THR A 109 1.09 -1.29 -17.60
CA THR A 109 1.52 -1.64 -18.97
C THR A 109 0.55 -2.58 -19.68
N ARG A 110 -0.55 -2.96 -19.02
CA ARG A 110 -1.51 -3.89 -19.65
C ARG A 110 -2.13 -3.26 -20.88
N ASN A 111 -2.45 -4.12 -21.84
CA ASN A 111 -3.16 -3.71 -23.05
C ASN A 111 -4.63 -4.08 -22.89
N PRO A 112 -5.52 -3.10 -22.66
CA PRO A 112 -6.93 -3.40 -22.43
C PRO A 112 -7.65 -3.92 -23.68
N ASP A 113 -7.05 -3.75 -24.88
CA ASP A 113 -7.61 -4.21 -26.13
C ASP A 113 -7.14 -5.60 -26.53
N ALA A 114 -6.28 -6.21 -25.73
CA ALA A 114 -5.75 -7.53 -26.02
C ALA A 114 -6.71 -8.63 -25.54
#